data_ed82e63845676b388dfdc1a8ff1e9012
#
_entry.id   ed82e63845676b388dfdc1a8ff1e9012
#
_cell.length_a   1.000
_cell.length_b   1.000
_cell.length_c   1.000
_cell.angle_alpha   90.00
_cell.angle_beta   90.00
_cell.angle_gamma   90.00
#
_symmetry.space_group_name_H-M   'P 1'
#
loop_
_entity.id
_entity.type
_entity.pdbx_description
1 polymer ?
#
loop_
_entity_poly.entity_id
_entity_poly.type
_entity_poly.pdbx_seq_one_letter_code
_entity_poly.pdbx_strand_id
1 'polypeptide(L)'
;MKRFLIAVSFVLMAFTASAENSVDDVLKQIAQNNLTLKALQHDNEADVLDIKAENSLDGLSVEYSPFFRSGYSGVAESELVVSQEIQFPTKYADRNKQAKMQKTVGGKMYEKNRRDILLEAEQLCLD
;
A
#
# COMPACT_ATOMS: atom_id res chain seq x y z
N MET A 1 -2.37 62.23 -16.56
CA MET A 1 -1.75 61.82 -15.30
C MET A 1 -2.74 61.28 -14.29
N LYS A 2 -3.90 61.91 -14.03
CA LYS A 2 -4.89 61.42 -13.05
C LYS A 2 -5.50 60.03 -13.37
N ARG A 3 -5.66 59.69 -14.65
CA ARG A 3 -6.20 58.38 -15.08
C ARG A 3 -5.20 57.22 -14.92
N PHE A 4 -3.91 57.53 -14.94
CA PHE A 4 -2.85 56.55 -14.72
C PHE A 4 -2.71 56.15 -13.23
N LEU A 5 -2.91 57.13 -12.34
CA LEU A 5 -2.89 56.88 -10.88
C LEU A 5 -4.03 56.01 -10.40
N ILE A 6 -5.19 56.10 -11.02
CA ILE A 6 -6.37 55.27 -10.68
C ILE A 6 -6.14 53.81 -11.11
N ALA A 7 -5.53 53.59 -12.28
CA ALA A 7 -5.21 52.25 -12.76
C ALA A 7 -4.15 51.54 -11.91
N VAL A 8 -3.14 52.26 -11.44
CA VAL A 8 -2.11 51.70 -10.53
C VAL A 8 -2.68 51.38 -9.16
N SER A 9 -3.63 52.17 -8.64
CA SER A 9 -4.29 51.91 -7.37
C SER A 9 -5.19 50.64 -7.43
N PHE A 10 -5.81 50.38 -8.58
CA PHE A 10 -6.65 49.17 -8.75
C PHE A 10 -5.82 47.89 -8.88
N VAL A 11 -4.62 47.96 -9.44
CA VAL A 11 -3.69 46.81 -9.52
C VAL A 11 -3.11 46.44 -8.16
N LEU A 12 -2.86 47.44 -7.28
CA LEU A 12 -2.39 47.12 -5.92
C LEU A 12 -3.45 46.48 -5.03
N MET A 13 -4.74 46.73 -5.25
CA MET A 13 -5.81 46.09 -4.47
C MET A 13 -6.08 44.63 -4.89
N ALA A 14 -5.64 44.20 -6.05
CA ALA A 14 -5.81 42.82 -6.49
C ALA A 14 -4.80 41.84 -5.85
N PHE A 15 -3.78 42.32 -5.17
CA PHE A 15 -2.75 41.48 -4.53
C PHE A 15 -3.02 41.14 -3.06
N THR A 16 -4.08 41.64 -2.46
CA THR A 16 -4.41 41.33 -1.04
C THR A 16 -5.46 40.24 -0.87
N ALA A 17 -5.86 39.55 -1.94
CA ALA A 17 -6.67 38.35 -1.86
C ALA A 17 -5.76 37.13 -1.74
N SER A 18 -4.96 37.04 -0.69
CA SER A 18 -4.06 35.92 -0.49
C SER A 18 -4.15 35.40 0.93
N ALA A 19 -4.65 34.20 0.99
CA ALA A 19 -4.34 33.21 2.02
C ALA A 19 -4.88 33.51 3.42
N GLU A 20 -6.16 33.54 3.58
CA GLU A 20 -6.71 32.72 4.65
C GLU A 20 -6.52 31.28 4.17
N ASN A 21 -5.36 30.69 4.41
CA ASN A 21 -5.26 29.25 4.49
C ASN A 21 -6.16 28.88 5.66
N SER A 22 -7.41 28.53 5.37
CA SER A 22 -8.31 28.12 6.42
C SER A 22 -7.69 26.88 7.08
N VAL A 23 -7.84 26.72 8.38
CA VAL A 23 -7.39 25.51 9.10
C VAL A 23 -7.80 24.26 8.33
N ASP A 24 -8.95 24.28 7.70
CA ASP A 24 -9.45 23.22 6.84
C ASP A 24 -8.54 22.89 5.64
N ASP A 25 -7.90 23.87 5.02
CA ASP A 25 -6.99 23.62 3.90
C ASP A 25 -5.67 23.03 4.37
N VAL A 26 -5.19 23.44 5.53
CA VAL A 26 -4.02 22.82 6.19
C VAL A 26 -4.33 21.38 6.55
N LEU A 27 -5.47 21.11 7.18
CA LEU A 27 -5.88 19.74 7.53
C LEU A 27 -6.04 18.84 6.29
N LYS A 28 -6.57 19.36 5.18
CA LYS A 28 -6.63 18.62 3.91
C LYS A 28 -5.25 18.29 3.38
N GLN A 29 -4.30 19.25 3.41
CA GLN A 29 -2.92 19.01 2.97
C GLN A 29 -2.23 17.96 3.85
N ILE A 30 -2.43 18.01 5.16
CA ILE A 30 -1.92 17.00 6.10
C ILE A 30 -2.51 15.63 5.76
N ALA A 31 -3.83 15.54 5.58
CA ALA A 31 -4.50 14.28 5.25
C ALA A 31 -3.98 13.64 3.94
N GLN A 32 -3.58 14.46 2.97
CA GLN A 32 -3.10 14.00 1.67
C GLN A 32 -1.60 13.67 1.65
N ASN A 33 -0.81 14.38 2.43
CA ASN A 33 0.65 14.35 2.33
C ASN A 33 1.34 13.68 3.50
N ASN A 34 0.63 13.32 4.56
CA ASN A 34 1.21 12.67 5.72
C ASN A 34 1.83 11.31 5.35
N LEU A 35 3.13 11.17 5.60
CA LEU A 35 3.88 9.96 5.26
C LEU A 35 3.45 8.75 6.08
N THR A 36 3.05 8.94 7.34
CA THR A 36 2.56 7.86 8.19
C THR A 36 1.26 7.27 7.64
N LEU A 37 0.34 8.11 7.15
CA LEU A 37 -0.89 7.65 6.54
C LEU A 37 -0.63 6.88 5.24
N LYS A 38 0.32 7.35 4.43
CA LYS A 38 0.71 6.64 3.20
C LYS A 38 1.37 5.30 3.52
N ALA A 39 2.26 5.25 4.52
CA ALA A 39 2.89 4.01 4.96
C ALA A 39 1.84 2.99 5.44
N LEU A 40 0.91 3.40 6.31
CA LEU A 40 -0.17 2.52 6.78
C LEU A 40 -1.05 1.97 5.67
N GLN A 41 -1.30 2.77 4.63
CA GLN A 41 -2.04 2.29 3.47
C GLN A 41 -1.26 1.22 2.71
N HIS A 42 0.03 1.46 2.44
CA HIS A 42 0.88 0.50 1.75
C HIS A 42 1.12 -0.77 2.56
N ASP A 43 1.29 -0.67 3.88
CA ASP A 43 1.41 -1.83 4.76
C ASP A 43 0.16 -2.70 4.70
N ASN A 44 -1.03 -2.10 4.78
CA ASN A 44 -2.28 -2.85 4.67
C ASN A 44 -2.45 -3.50 3.27
N GLU A 45 -2.03 -2.82 2.21
CA GLU A 45 -2.03 -3.39 0.86
C GLU A 45 -1.05 -4.55 0.74
N ALA A 46 0.15 -4.44 1.33
CA ALA A 46 1.14 -5.50 1.37
C ALA A 46 0.63 -6.73 2.13
N ASP A 47 0.08 -6.57 3.32
CA ASP A 47 -0.51 -7.65 4.11
C ASP A 47 -1.59 -8.42 3.33
N VAL A 48 -2.46 -7.70 2.62
CA VAL A 48 -3.51 -8.31 1.80
C VAL A 48 -2.91 -9.08 0.62
N LEU A 49 -1.83 -8.57 0.02
CA LEU A 49 -1.16 -9.24 -1.08
C LEU A 49 -0.41 -10.49 -0.61
N ASP A 50 0.22 -10.45 0.57
CA ASP A 50 0.90 -11.60 1.17
C ASP A 50 -0.07 -12.74 1.43
N ILE A 51 -1.21 -12.46 2.05
CA ILE A 51 -2.25 -13.49 2.28
C ILE A 51 -2.77 -14.05 0.96
N LYS A 52 -2.89 -13.24 -0.09
CA LYS A 52 -3.30 -13.71 -1.41
C LYS A 52 -2.20 -14.53 -2.09
N ALA A 53 -0.93 -14.16 -1.92
CA ALA A 53 0.19 -14.90 -2.46
C ALA A 53 0.30 -16.30 -1.83
N GLU A 54 0.11 -16.38 -0.51
CA GLU A 54 0.03 -17.65 0.20
C GLU A 54 -1.16 -18.53 -0.24
N ASN A 55 -2.18 -17.92 -0.85
CA ASN A 55 -3.35 -18.62 -1.38
C ASN A 55 -3.18 -19.07 -2.84
N SER A 56 -2.00 -18.85 -3.44
CA SER A 56 -1.68 -19.38 -4.76
C SER A 56 -1.43 -20.90 -4.67
N LEU A 57 -1.58 -21.58 -5.79
CA LEU A 57 -1.14 -22.97 -5.90
C LEU A 57 0.37 -23.02 -5.82
N ASP A 58 0.89 -23.97 -5.04
CA ASP A 58 2.31 -24.22 -4.99
C ASP A 58 2.83 -24.60 -6.37
N GLY A 59 4.03 -24.11 -6.69
CA GLY A 59 4.66 -24.32 -7.97
C GLY A 59 4.89 -25.80 -8.26
N LEU A 60 4.90 -26.16 -9.53
CA LEU A 60 5.32 -27.49 -9.96
C LEU A 60 6.80 -27.67 -9.63
N SER A 61 7.14 -28.69 -8.84
CA SER A 61 8.51 -29.09 -8.56
C SER A 61 8.93 -30.19 -9.56
N VAL A 62 10.06 -29.96 -10.21
CA VAL A 62 10.67 -30.93 -11.13
C VAL A 62 12.08 -31.21 -10.65
N GLU A 63 12.33 -32.44 -10.25
CA GLU A 63 13.63 -32.89 -9.77
C GLU A 63 14.17 -33.94 -10.74
N TYR A 64 15.42 -33.78 -11.17
CA TYR A 64 16.15 -34.74 -11.99
C TYR A 64 17.40 -35.21 -11.26
N SER A 65 17.45 -36.52 -10.97
CA SER A 65 18.51 -37.13 -10.21
C SER A 65 19.24 -38.18 -11.06
N PRO A 66 20.38 -37.84 -11.66
CA PRO A 66 21.20 -38.80 -12.38
C PRO A 66 22.06 -39.64 -11.41
N PHE A 67 22.09 -40.96 -11.61
CA PHE A 67 22.91 -41.90 -10.86
C PHE A 67 24.11 -42.37 -11.70
N PHE A 68 25.28 -42.29 -11.11
CA PHE A 68 26.51 -42.73 -11.72
C PHE A 68 27.01 -44.00 -11.04
N ARG A 69 27.42 -44.98 -11.81
CA ARG A 69 28.00 -46.24 -11.28
C ARG A 69 29.52 -46.25 -11.52
N SER A 70 30.28 -46.65 -10.51
CA SER A 70 31.73 -46.81 -10.62
C SER A 70 32.07 -47.84 -11.72
N GLY A 71 32.96 -47.44 -12.63
CA GLY A 71 33.38 -48.29 -13.78
C GLY A 71 32.49 -48.16 -15.02
N TYR A 72 31.48 -47.29 -15.00
CA TYR A 72 30.63 -47.01 -16.15
C TYR A 72 30.81 -45.57 -16.63
N SER A 73 31.04 -45.39 -17.93
CA SER A 73 31.26 -44.06 -18.51
C SER A 73 29.89 -43.49 -18.92
N GLY A 74 29.32 -42.60 -18.07
CA GLY A 74 28.05 -41.95 -18.31
C GLY A 74 27.03 -42.11 -17.18
N VAL A 75 25.80 -41.69 -17.42
CA VAL A 75 24.66 -41.85 -16.51
C VAL A 75 24.18 -43.30 -16.61
N ALA A 76 24.29 -44.05 -15.50
CA ALA A 76 23.83 -45.44 -15.47
C ALA A 76 22.30 -45.55 -15.34
N GLU A 77 21.72 -44.64 -14.60
CA GLU A 77 20.29 -44.59 -14.33
C GLU A 77 19.91 -43.13 -14.04
N SER A 78 18.68 -42.76 -14.30
CA SER A 78 18.17 -41.41 -13.96
C SER A 78 16.76 -41.46 -13.49
N GLU A 79 16.44 -40.61 -12.52
CA GLU A 79 15.09 -40.43 -11.99
C GLU A 79 14.61 -39.01 -12.30
N LEU A 80 13.40 -38.89 -12.80
CA LEU A 80 12.68 -37.65 -12.98
C LEU A 80 11.43 -37.67 -12.11
N VAL A 81 11.41 -36.81 -11.08
CA VAL A 81 10.26 -36.65 -10.20
C VAL A 81 9.58 -35.34 -10.52
N VAL A 82 8.28 -35.40 -10.78
CA VAL A 82 7.42 -34.23 -10.95
C VAL A 82 6.40 -34.27 -9.85
N SER A 83 6.39 -33.22 -8.98
CA SER A 83 5.46 -33.14 -7.88
C SER A 83 4.78 -31.78 -7.81
N GLN A 84 3.51 -31.77 -7.39
CA GLN A 84 2.74 -30.58 -7.11
C GLN A 84 1.95 -30.78 -5.82
N GLU A 85 2.12 -29.87 -4.89
CA GLU A 85 1.33 -29.86 -3.68
C GLU A 85 0.02 -29.11 -3.90
N ILE A 86 -1.10 -29.78 -3.59
CA ILE A 86 -2.44 -29.19 -3.68
C ILE A 86 -3.07 -29.24 -2.29
N GLN A 87 -3.35 -28.09 -1.72
CA GLN A 87 -3.99 -27.98 -0.42
C GLN A 87 -5.51 -28.20 -0.54
N PHE A 88 -6.16 -28.57 0.57
CA PHE A 88 -7.61 -28.74 0.59
C PHE A 88 -8.32 -27.44 0.14
N PRO A 89 -9.38 -27.54 -0.70
CA PRO A 89 -10.12 -26.37 -1.21
C PRO A 89 -10.66 -25.44 -0.12
N THR A 90 -10.98 -25.95 1.04
CA THR A 90 -11.43 -25.18 2.20
C THR A 90 -10.37 -24.18 2.69
N LYS A 91 -9.07 -24.56 2.65
CA LYS A 91 -7.98 -23.66 3.03
C LYS A 91 -7.91 -22.43 2.13
N TYR A 92 -8.10 -22.59 0.82
CA TYR A 92 -8.14 -21.47 -0.12
C TYR A 92 -9.32 -20.53 0.17
N ALA A 93 -10.49 -21.09 0.50
CA ALA A 93 -11.67 -20.32 0.87
C ALA A 93 -11.45 -19.52 2.16
N ASP A 94 -10.83 -20.13 3.17
CA ASP A 94 -10.56 -19.47 4.46
C ASP A 94 -9.50 -18.38 4.33
N ARG A 95 -8.44 -18.59 3.58
CA ARG A 95 -7.43 -17.56 3.27
C ARG A 95 -8.05 -16.37 2.51
N ASN A 96 -8.96 -16.62 1.57
CA ASN A 96 -9.70 -15.54 0.91
C ASN A 96 -10.59 -14.74 1.87
N LYS A 97 -11.22 -15.39 2.85
CA LYS A 97 -11.96 -14.69 3.91
C LYS A 97 -11.01 -13.87 4.78
N GLN A 98 -9.89 -14.46 5.18
CA GLN A 98 -8.85 -13.77 5.96
C GLN A 98 -8.35 -12.52 5.25
N ALA A 99 -8.03 -12.60 3.95
CA ALA A 99 -7.61 -11.44 3.16
C ALA A 99 -8.66 -10.31 3.14
N LYS A 100 -9.95 -10.67 3.01
CA LYS A 100 -11.04 -9.70 3.07
C LYS A 100 -11.17 -9.05 4.45
N MET A 101 -11.03 -9.83 5.50
CA MET A 101 -11.07 -9.33 6.89
C MET A 101 -9.88 -8.41 7.16
N GLN A 102 -8.67 -8.81 6.76
CA GLN A 102 -7.46 -8.00 6.90
C GLN A 102 -7.60 -6.65 6.18
N LYS A 103 -8.12 -6.65 4.95
CA LYS A 103 -8.42 -5.40 4.23
C LYS A 103 -9.40 -4.50 5.00
N THR A 104 -10.41 -5.07 5.63
CA THR A 104 -11.40 -4.32 6.41
C THR A 104 -10.77 -3.75 7.68
N VAL A 105 -10.00 -4.56 8.40
CA VAL A 105 -9.29 -4.14 9.63
C VAL A 105 -8.29 -3.03 9.32
N GLY A 106 -7.46 -3.20 8.29
CA GLY A 106 -6.49 -2.19 7.85
C GLY A 106 -7.17 -0.87 7.44
N GLY A 107 -8.30 -0.96 6.73
CA GLY A 107 -9.10 0.23 6.39
C GLY A 107 -9.62 0.97 7.62
N LYS A 108 -10.10 0.25 8.64
CA LYS A 108 -10.55 0.86 9.90
C LYS A 108 -9.39 1.45 10.72
N MET A 109 -8.24 0.80 10.69
CA MET A 109 -7.02 1.29 11.34
C MET A 109 -6.52 2.58 10.68
N TYR A 110 -6.55 2.63 9.35
CA TYR A 110 -6.25 3.84 8.59
C TYR A 110 -7.21 4.99 8.94
N GLU A 111 -8.53 4.73 8.95
CA GLU A 111 -9.54 5.75 9.32
C GLU A 111 -9.32 6.28 10.74
N LYS A 112 -8.97 5.40 11.68
CA LYS A 112 -8.65 5.79 13.07
C LYS A 112 -7.42 6.68 13.11
N ASN A 113 -6.30 6.22 12.56
CA ASN A 113 -5.04 6.96 12.58
C ASN A 113 -5.15 8.32 11.85
N ARG A 114 -5.90 8.36 10.74
CA ARG A 114 -6.20 9.60 10.04
C ARG A 114 -6.91 10.60 10.94
N ARG A 115 -7.90 10.13 11.69
CA ARG A 115 -8.67 10.95 12.63
C ARG A 115 -7.81 11.47 13.75
N ASP A 116 -6.99 10.61 14.34
CA ASP A 116 -6.08 10.96 15.44
C ASP A 116 -5.06 12.03 14.99
N ILE A 117 -4.45 11.87 13.83
CA ILE A 117 -3.50 12.83 13.25
C ILE A 117 -4.17 14.18 12.95
N LEU A 118 -5.41 14.18 12.42
CA LEU A 118 -6.12 15.43 12.12
C LEU A 118 -6.55 16.15 13.39
N LEU A 119 -6.97 15.44 14.43
CA LEU A 119 -7.30 16.03 15.73
C LEU A 119 -6.08 16.66 16.39
N GLU A 120 -4.92 15.98 16.36
CA GLU A 120 -3.67 16.53 16.86
C GLU A 120 -3.27 17.81 16.10
N ALA A 121 -3.37 17.77 14.77
CA ALA A 121 -3.09 18.93 13.93
C ALA A 121 -4.05 20.10 14.20
N GLU A 122 -5.33 19.84 14.41
CA GLU A 122 -6.33 20.84 14.74
C GLU A 122 -6.02 21.49 16.10
N GLN A 123 -5.66 20.70 17.11
CA GLN A 123 -5.26 21.22 18.43
C GLN A 123 -4.05 22.14 18.33
N LEU A 124 -3.04 21.77 17.55
CA LEU A 124 -1.84 22.60 17.33
C LEU A 124 -2.13 23.89 16.54
N CYS A 125 -3.22 23.95 15.79
CA CYS A 125 -3.62 25.17 15.09
C CYS A 125 -4.44 26.12 15.97
N LEU A 126 -4.98 25.63 17.09
CA LEU A 126 -5.83 26.41 18.00
C LEU A 126 -5.06 26.97 19.20
N ASP A 127 -3.86 26.44 19.49
CA ASP A 127 -2.94 26.90 20.54
C ASP A 127 -2.06 28.05 20.03
#